data_a211d19e3e874125940dc97b920e828f
#
_entry.id   a211d19e3e874125940dc97b920e828f
#
_cell.length_a   1.000
_cell.length_b   1.000
_cell.length_c   1.000
_cell.angle_alpha   90.00
_cell.angle_beta   90.00
_cell.angle_gamma   90.00
#
_symmetry.space_group_name_H-M   'P 1'
#
loop_
_entity.id
_entity.type
_entity.pdbx_description
1 polymer ?
#
loop_
_entity_poly.entity_id
_entity_poly.type
_entity_poly.pdbx_seq_one_letter_code
_entity_poly.pdbx_strand_id
1 'polypeptide(L)'
;MVDFHKAGEYQYISISPTAQVELGQDVTLRSFVCLEVGSEATFKLGNRVFFNNHCSIRCEHHIEIGKDTMFGDGVRIFDHNHQYSNYHIEKISFNKGPVIIGKNCWIGSNVVILKGVTIGDNVIIGANALIYKDIPANSVVTAQEDLKITPRQQHQFHAFTLTASDTLEHLDYLVQELPEVAFHIAAKTNVSEYLESFNRYENVNIYTNVHHDDIIEDLLQRADFYLDINRWGEVDNIVERALAIGKSIFAFDTVVHRTAEGVQVFSLEDKENMVMAIRDQLEKIDSGEKE
;
A
#
# COMPACT_ATOMS: atom_id res chain seq x y z
N MET A 1 -20.51 22.28 -20.46
CA MET A 1 -19.58 21.92 -21.54
C MET A 1 -18.26 22.56 -21.17
N VAL A 2 -17.23 21.77 -20.86
CA VAL A 2 -15.93 22.31 -20.48
C VAL A 2 -15.24 22.70 -21.78
N ASP A 3 -14.97 23.97 -21.97
CA ASP A 3 -14.28 24.48 -23.15
C ASP A 3 -12.77 24.48 -22.86
N PHE A 4 -12.08 23.44 -23.31
CA PHE A 4 -10.62 23.40 -23.29
C PHE A 4 -10.09 24.31 -24.39
N HIS A 5 -10.02 25.62 -24.13
CA HIS A 5 -9.41 26.58 -25.06
C HIS A 5 -7.93 26.24 -25.25
N LYS A 6 -7.57 25.75 -26.42
CA LYS A 6 -6.23 25.29 -26.82
C LYS A 6 -5.78 23.98 -26.18
N ALA A 7 -6.59 22.94 -26.25
CA ALA A 7 -6.16 21.59 -25.97
C ALA A 7 -4.95 21.22 -26.89
N GLY A 8 -3.89 20.72 -26.30
CA GLY A 8 -2.78 20.11 -27.04
C GLY A 8 -3.22 18.79 -27.70
N GLU A 9 -2.32 18.12 -28.39
CA GLU A 9 -2.55 16.79 -28.97
C GLU A 9 -2.25 15.67 -27.96
N TYR A 10 -2.88 14.50 -28.14
CA TYR A 10 -2.58 13.27 -27.39
C TYR A 10 -2.73 13.36 -25.86
N GLN A 11 -3.78 14.02 -25.38
CA GLN A 11 -4.10 13.97 -23.95
C GLN A 11 -4.74 12.62 -23.59
N TYR A 12 -4.44 12.14 -22.38
CA TYR A 12 -5.14 11.02 -21.79
C TYR A 12 -5.95 11.49 -20.58
N ILE A 13 -7.28 11.42 -20.67
CA ILE A 13 -8.17 11.81 -19.59
C ILE A 13 -9.06 10.61 -19.24
N SER A 14 -8.92 10.12 -18.01
CA SER A 14 -9.75 9.04 -17.46
C SER A 14 -10.39 9.52 -16.16
N ILE A 15 -11.71 9.53 -16.12
CA ILE A 15 -12.49 9.99 -14.96
C ILE A 15 -13.47 8.89 -14.59
N SER A 16 -13.41 8.40 -13.35
CA SER A 16 -14.37 7.44 -12.83
C SER A 16 -15.79 8.04 -12.82
N PRO A 17 -16.84 7.24 -13.13
CA PRO A 17 -18.22 7.70 -13.07
C PRO A 17 -18.67 8.21 -11.69
N THR A 18 -18.02 7.81 -10.63
CA THR A 18 -18.33 8.22 -9.24
C THR A 18 -17.47 9.37 -8.75
N ALA A 19 -16.50 9.84 -9.56
CA ALA A 19 -15.65 10.96 -9.20
C ALA A 19 -16.41 12.29 -9.23
N GLN A 20 -15.98 13.21 -8.39
CA GLN A 20 -16.46 14.59 -8.36
C GLN A 20 -15.43 15.51 -9.05
N VAL A 21 -15.79 16.11 -10.17
CA VAL A 21 -14.90 16.97 -10.94
C VAL A 21 -15.50 18.35 -11.13
N GLU A 22 -14.78 19.38 -10.69
CA GLU A 22 -15.12 20.78 -10.87
C GLU A 22 -13.99 21.46 -11.67
N LEU A 23 -14.33 22.04 -12.83
CA LEU A 23 -13.37 22.72 -13.69
C LEU A 23 -13.77 24.18 -13.86
N GLY A 24 -12.82 25.07 -13.61
CA GLY A 24 -12.96 26.49 -13.87
C GLY A 24 -12.98 26.82 -15.38
N GLN A 25 -13.04 28.12 -15.68
CA GLN A 25 -13.00 28.63 -17.05
C GLN A 25 -11.53 28.76 -17.51
N ASP A 26 -11.31 28.66 -18.83
CA ASP A 26 -10.03 28.88 -19.50
C ASP A 26 -8.90 27.96 -18.99
N VAL A 27 -9.24 26.74 -18.58
CA VAL A 27 -8.24 25.73 -18.23
C VAL A 27 -7.55 25.23 -19.49
N THR A 28 -6.21 25.20 -19.47
CA THR A 28 -5.39 24.75 -20.60
C THR A 28 -4.62 23.49 -20.24
N LEU A 29 -4.80 22.43 -21.03
CA LEU A 29 -3.97 21.23 -21.01
C LEU A 29 -3.20 21.13 -22.31
N ARG A 30 -1.87 21.23 -22.27
CA ARG A 30 -0.99 21.07 -23.45
C ARG A 30 -0.85 19.60 -23.85
N SER A 31 0.03 19.31 -24.79
CA SER A 31 0.20 17.95 -25.34
C SER A 31 0.71 16.95 -24.32
N PHE A 32 0.23 15.70 -24.44
CA PHE A 32 0.64 14.57 -23.59
C PHE A 32 0.35 14.76 -22.09
N VAL A 33 -0.61 15.60 -21.73
CA VAL A 33 -1.08 15.69 -20.35
C VAL A 33 -1.91 14.44 -20.03
N CYS A 34 -1.60 13.81 -18.90
CA CYS A 34 -2.33 12.66 -18.39
C CYS A 34 -3.07 13.05 -17.11
N LEU A 35 -4.40 12.93 -17.11
CA LEU A 35 -5.27 13.15 -15.97
C LEU A 35 -6.06 11.89 -15.68
N GLU A 36 -5.87 11.31 -14.51
CA GLU A 36 -6.70 10.21 -14.01
C GLU A 36 -7.35 10.61 -12.68
N VAL A 37 -8.68 10.40 -12.62
CA VAL A 37 -9.46 10.64 -11.39
C VAL A 37 -10.18 9.35 -11.03
N GLY A 38 -9.79 8.77 -9.91
CA GLY A 38 -10.29 7.50 -9.39
C GLY A 38 -11.71 7.57 -8.83
N SER A 39 -12.21 6.42 -8.39
CA SER A 39 -13.55 6.31 -7.79
C SER A 39 -13.66 7.16 -6.53
N GLU A 40 -14.77 7.92 -6.43
CA GLU A 40 -15.12 8.78 -5.28
C GLU A 40 -14.07 9.86 -4.98
N ALA A 41 -13.08 10.05 -5.87
CA ALA A 41 -12.11 11.12 -5.75
C ALA A 41 -12.72 12.48 -6.11
N THR A 42 -12.17 13.53 -5.51
CA THR A 42 -12.57 14.93 -5.81
C THR A 42 -11.42 15.64 -6.50
N PHE A 43 -11.68 16.19 -7.68
CA PHE A 43 -10.72 16.94 -8.47
C PHE A 43 -11.25 18.33 -8.82
N LYS A 44 -10.54 19.39 -8.42
CA LYS A 44 -10.97 20.77 -8.63
C LYS A 44 -9.89 21.62 -9.26
N LEU A 45 -10.24 22.33 -10.33
CA LEU A 45 -9.40 23.35 -10.96
C LEU A 45 -10.07 24.70 -10.94
N GLY A 46 -9.35 25.71 -10.52
CA GLY A 46 -9.76 27.12 -10.65
C GLY A 46 -9.68 27.63 -12.10
N ASN A 47 -10.09 28.87 -12.29
CA ASN A 47 -10.03 29.53 -13.60
C ASN A 47 -8.57 29.74 -14.06
N ARG A 48 -8.33 29.61 -15.36
CA ARG A 48 -7.04 29.92 -16.02
C ARG A 48 -5.86 29.09 -15.47
N VAL A 49 -6.13 27.88 -14.99
CA VAL A 49 -5.07 26.93 -14.66
C VAL A 49 -4.45 26.41 -15.95
N PHE A 50 -3.13 26.37 -15.99
CA PHE A 50 -2.36 25.99 -17.18
C PHE A 50 -1.41 24.84 -16.88
N PHE A 51 -1.53 23.73 -17.60
CA PHE A 51 -0.58 22.62 -17.60
C PHE A 51 0.20 22.60 -18.92
N ASN A 52 1.52 22.65 -18.84
CA ASN A 52 2.40 22.48 -19.99
C ASN A 52 2.50 20.99 -20.38
N ASN A 53 3.35 20.66 -21.35
CA ASN A 53 3.42 19.33 -21.93
C ASN A 53 3.85 18.25 -20.90
N HIS A 54 3.42 17.02 -21.12
CA HIS A 54 3.84 15.82 -20.35
C HIS A 54 3.54 15.88 -18.85
N CYS A 55 2.62 16.72 -18.39
CA CYS A 55 2.19 16.71 -16.99
C CYS A 55 1.35 15.46 -16.68
N SER A 56 1.46 14.93 -15.47
CA SER A 56 0.69 13.77 -15.01
C SER A 56 0.03 14.05 -13.67
N ILE A 57 -1.29 13.94 -13.63
CA ILE A 57 -2.11 14.18 -12.45
C ILE A 57 -2.84 12.86 -12.13
N ARG A 58 -2.62 12.32 -10.96
CA ARG A 58 -3.25 11.10 -10.47
C ARG A 58 -3.98 11.40 -9.18
N CYS A 59 -5.31 11.47 -9.27
CA CYS A 59 -6.20 11.81 -8.16
C CYS A 59 -6.98 10.59 -7.72
N GLU A 60 -6.63 10.03 -6.58
CA GLU A 60 -7.32 8.89 -5.95
C GLU A 60 -8.10 9.31 -4.69
N HIS A 61 -7.99 10.58 -4.27
CA HIS A 61 -8.65 11.10 -3.10
C HIS A 61 -9.14 12.55 -3.30
N HIS A 62 -8.21 13.53 -3.25
CA HIS A 62 -8.57 14.93 -3.40
C HIS A 62 -7.39 15.75 -3.92
N ILE A 63 -7.58 16.39 -5.08
CA ILE A 63 -6.65 17.40 -5.61
C ILE A 63 -7.44 18.67 -5.91
N GLU A 64 -6.98 19.79 -5.34
CA GLU A 64 -7.54 21.11 -5.61
C GLU A 64 -6.43 22.09 -6.03
N ILE A 65 -6.66 22.84 -7.12
CA ILE A 65 -5.69 23.80 -7.67
C ILE A 65 -6.40 25.14 -7.87
N GLY A 66 -5.87 26.15 -7.21
CA GLY A 66 -6.36 27.51 -7.27
C GLY A 66 -6.16 28.17 -8.64
N LYS A 67 -6.97 29.21 -8.90
CA LYS A 67 -6.94 29.95 -10.16
C LYS A 67 -5.58 30.57 -10.46
N ASP A 68 -5.32 30.83 -11.75
CA ASP A 68 -4.12 31.51 -12.22
C ASP A 68 -2.80 30.76 -11.90
N THR A 69 -2.87 29.46 -11.60
CA THR A 69 -1.70 28.64 -11.32
C THR A 69 -1.22 27.94 -12.58
N MET A 70 0.10 27.95 -12.80
CA MET A 70 0.72 27.39 -13.99
C MET A 70 1.78 26.34 -13.65
N PHE A 71 1.82 25.31 -14.50
CA PHE A 71 2.73 24.18 -14.37
C PHE A 71 3.63 24.08 -15.59
N GLY A 72 4.94 23.97 -15.36
CA GLY A 72 5.95 23.69 -16.36
C GLY A 72 5.84 22.28 -16.95
N ASP A 73 6.69 21.95 -17.91
CA ASP A 73 6.71 20.62 -18.54
C ASP A 73 7.01 19.52 -17.53
N GLY A 74 6.34 18.37 -17.67
CA GLY A 74 6.65 17.16 -16.92
C GLY A 74 6.32 17.19 -15.43
N VAL A 75 5.51 18.14 -14.96
CA VAL A 75 5.08 18.18 -13.56
C VAL A 75 4.21 16.98 -13.25
N ARG A 76 4.42 16.37 -12.07
CA ARG A 76 3.66 15.21 -11.57
C ARG A 76 3.01 15.51 -10.23
N ILE A 77 1.72 15.20 -10.11
CA ILE A 77 0.94 15.41 -8.89
C ILE A 77 0.28 14.11 -8.50
N PHE A 78 0.57 13.65 -7.28
CA PHE A 78 0.02 12.41 -6.72
C PHE A 78 -0.55 12.68 -5.33
N ASP A 79 -1.83 12.38 -5.12
CA ASP A 79 -2.48 12.45 -3.81
C ASP A 79 -2.46 11.11 -3.05
N HIS A 80 -1.68 10.16 -3.54
CA HIS A 80 -1.59 8.82 -2.98
C HIS A 80 -0.22 8.20 -3.19
N ASN A 81 0.10 7.19 -2.37
CA ASN A 81 1.21 6.26 -2.54
C ASN A 81 0.69 4.84 -2.38
N HIS A 82 1.34 3.86 -2.97
CA HIS A 82 1.08 2.47 -2.66
C HIS A 82 1.34 2.20 -1.17
N GLN A 83 0.49 1.40 -0.55
CA GLN A 83 0.77 0.87 0.78
C GLN A 83 1.91 -0.14 0.68
N TYR A 84 2.75 -0.19 1.71
CA TYR A 84 3.83 -1.16 1.79
C TYR A 84 4.15 -1.50 3.24
N SER A 85 4.67 -2.71 3.44
CA SER A 85 5.26 -3.17 4.69
C SER A 85 6.76 -3.42 4.52
N ASN A 86 7.38 -4.07 5.48
CA ASN A 86 8.78 -4.47 5.36
C ASN A 86 9.02 -5.48 4.23
N TYR A 87 8.01 -6.26 3.84
CA TYR A 87 8.15 -7.39 2.91
C TYR A 87 7.28 -7.28 1.66
N HIS A 88 6.24 -6.45 1.67
CA HIS A 88 5.25 -6.40 0.62
C HIS A 88 4.95 -4.96 0.16
N ILE A 89 4.58 -4.82 -1.11
CA ILE A 89 4.05 -3.58 -1.69
C ILE A 89 2.67 -3.89 -2.27
N GLU A 90 1.65 -3.25 -1.72
CA GLU A 90 0.29 -3.35 -2.23
C GLU A 90 0.16 -2.66 -3.59
N LYS A 91 -0.43 -3.36 -4.57
CA LYS A 91 -0.59 -2.82 -5.94
C LYS A 91 -1.89 -2.05 -6.11
N ILE A 92 -2.91 -2.34 -5.31
CA ILE A 92 -4.27 -1.83 -5.48
C ILE A 92 -4.66 -0.87 -4.36
N SER A 93 -4.15 -1.09 -3.14
CA SER A 93 -4.46 -0.25 -1.99
C SER A 93 -3.49 0.92 -1.87
N PHE A 94 -4.03 2.10 -1.57
CA PHE A 94 -3.28 3.34 -1.51
C PHE A 94 -3.39 4.01 -0.14
N ASN A 95 -2.28 4.55 0.30
CA ASN A 95 -2.25 5.52 1.40
C ASN A 95 -2.48 6.90 0.80
N LYS A 96 -3.66 7.49 1.05
CA LYS A 96 -4.15 8.70 0.40
C LYS A 96 -3.97 9.92 1.30
N GLY A 97 -3.81 11.10 0.70
CA GLY A 97 -3.77 12.39 1.39
C GLY A 97 -3.98 13.52 0.40
N PRO A 98 -4.79 14.54 0.74
CA PRO A 98 -5.17 15.59 -0.20
C PRO A 98 -3.95 16.37 -0.67
N VAL A 99 -4.00 16.89 -1.91
CA VAL A 99 -3.06 17.89 -2.43
C VAL A 99 -3.84 19.15 -2.73
N ILE A 100 -3.47 20.23 -2.05
CA ILE A 100 -4.10 21.54 -2.19
C ILE A 100 -3.05 22.52 -2.68
N ILE A 101 -3.31 23.18 -3.83
CA ILE A 101 -2.41 24.18 -4.40
C ILE A 101 -3.18 25.49 -4.51
N GLY A 102 -2.64 26.53 -3.93
CA GLY A 102 -3.21 27.86 -3.92
C GLY A 102 -3.28 28.51 -5.30
N LYS A 103 -3.73 29.74 -5.34
CA LYS A 103 -3.82 30.56 -6.56
C LYS A 103 -2.51 31.26 -6.87
N ASN A 104 -2.34 31.64 -8.17
CA ASN A 104 -1.20 32.41 -8.64
C ASN A 104 0.15 31.77 -8.33
N CYS A 105 0.25 30.45 -8.48
CA CYS A 105 1.50 29.70 -8.29
C CYS A 105 2.19 29.43 -9.62
N TRP A 106 3.52 29.39 -9.59
CA TRP A 106 4.32 28.88 -10.69
C TRP A 106 5.11 27.66 -10.24
N ILE A 107 4.75 26.52 -10.81
CA ILE A 107 5.38 25.23 -10.53
C ILE A 107 6.33 24.93 -11.70
N GLY A 108 7.61 24.94 -11.44
CA GLY A 108 8.68 24.70 -12.42
C GLY A 108 8.63 23.30 -13.05
N SER A 109 9.35 23.12 -14.15
CA SER A 109 9.38 21.86 -14.89
C SER A 109 9.90 20.71 -14.05
N ASN A 110 9.35 19.50 -14.29
CA ASN A 110 9.71 18.24 -13.61
C ASN A 110 9.53 18.25 -12.08
N VAL A 111 8.78 19.20 -11.53
CA VAL A 111 8.42 19.17 -10.11
C VAL A 111 7.51 17.99 -9.85
N VAL A 112 7.74 17.30 -8.72
CA VAL A 112 6.88 16.23 -8.22
C VAL A 112 6.24 16.67 -6.92
N ILE A 113 4.91 16.64 -6.85
CA ILE A 113 4.13 16.99 -5.66
C ILE A 113 3.50 15.71 -5.12
N LEU A 114 3.81 15.40 -3.86
CA LEU A 114 3.35 14.18 -3.20
C LEU A 114 2.10 14.44 -2.36
N LYS A 115 1.44 13.37 -1.99
CA LYS A 115 0.23 13.36 -1.17
C LYS A 115 0.37 14.11 0.16
N GLY A 116 -0.72 14.69 0.61
CA GLY A 116 -0.81 15.36 1.91
C GLY A 116 -0.17 16.75 1.93
N VAL A 117 0.17 17.33 0.78
CA VAL A 117 0.84 18.62 0.70
C VAL A 117 -0.15 19.75 0.44
N THR A 118 -0.02 20.83 1.20
CA THR A 118 -0.68 22.11 0.96
C THR A 118 0.34 23.16 0.52
N ILE A 119 0.15 23.73 -0.67
CA ILE A 119 0.93 24.84 -1.20
C ILE A 119 0.04 26.10 -1.13
N GLY A 120 0.50 27.11 -0.42
CA GLY A 120 -0.24 28.36 -0.28
C GLY A 120 -0.29 29.18 -1.57
N ASP A 121 -0.94 30.34 -1.49
CA ASP A 121 -1.03 31.27 -2.63
C ASP A 121 0.32 31.91 -2.98
N ASN A 122 0.48 32.29 -4.25
CA ASN A 122 1.63 33.08 -4.72
C ASN A 122 2.98 32.40 -4.42
N VAL A 123 3.07 31.10 -4.72
CA VAL A 123 4.30 30.31 -4.51
C VAL A 123 5.00 30.08 -5.85
N ILE A 124 6.31 30.17 -5.85
CA ILE A 124 7.19 29.78 -6.97
C ILE A 124 7.97 28.56 -6.55
N ILE A 125 7.91 27.48 -7.35
CA ILE A 125 8.70 26.27 -7.12
C ILE A 125 9.67 26.09 -8.28
N GLY A 126 10.96 26.06 -7.98
CA GLY A 126 12.02 25.80 -8.95
C GLY A 126 11.91 24.42 -9.59
N ALA A 127 12.41 24.29 -10.81
CA ALA A 127 12.39 23.04 -11.56
C ALA A 127 13.09 21.89 -10.81
N ASN A 128 12.66 20.65 -11.07
CA ASN A 128 13.19 19.42 -10.48
C ASN A 128 13.03 19.29 -8.95
N ALA A 129 12.21 20.11 -8.30
CA ALA A 129 11.96 20.00 -6.88
C ALA A 129 11.01 18.82 -6.56
N LEU A 130 11.28 18.13 -5.44
CA LEU A 130 10.36 17.16 -4.84
C LEU A 130 9.66 17.82 -3.65
N ILE A 131 8.34 17.96 -3.74
CA ILE A 131 7.52 18.60 -2.71
C ILE A 131 6.78 17.52 -1.90
N TYR A 132 7.16 17.39 -0.64
CA TYR A 132 6.65 16.38 0.30
C TYR A 132 6.24 16.97 1.66
N LYS A 133 6.22 18.29 1.76
CA LYS A 133 5.75 19.05 2.94
C LYS A 133 5.10 20.36 2.49
N ASP A 134 4.29 20.91 3.38
CA ASP A 134 3.56 22.15 3.12
C ASP A 134 4.49 23.32 2.81
N ILE A 135 4.05 24.17 1.88
CA ILE A 135 4.74 25.39 1.49
C ILE A 135 3.84 26.59 1.82
N PRO A 136 4.29 27.48 2.72
CA PRO A 136 3.51 28.67 3.06
C PRO A 136 3.36 29.62 1.86
N ALA A 137 2.28 30.40 1.85
CA ALA A 137 2.06 31.41 0.82
C ALA A 137 3.23 32.41 0.70
N ASN A 138 3.37 33.02 -0.49
CA ASN A 138 4.41 34.01 -0.79
C ASN A 138 5.85 33.47 -0.64
N SER A 139 6.07 32.20 -0.98
CA SER A 139 7.36 31.52 -0.86
C SER A 139 8.00 31.23 -2.21
N VAL A 140 9.33 31.19 -2.23
CA VAL A 140 10.12 30.62 -3.33
C VAL A 140 10.83 29.38 -2.82
N VAL A 141 10.65 28.25 -3.53
CA VAL A 141 11.25 26.96 -3.20
C VAL A 141 12.30 26.62 -4.25
N THR A 142 13.49 26.23 -3.79
CA THR A 142 14.57 25.72 -4.65
C THR A 142 14.84 24.25 -4.33
N ALA A 143 15.22 23.44 -5.32
CA ALA A 143 15.58 22.05 -5.11
C ALA A 143 16.87 21.93 -4.27
N GLN A 144 16.88 20.98 -3.33
CA GLN A 144 18.07 20.55 -2.58
C GLN A 144 18.31 19.05 -2.77
N GLU A 145 19.58 18.64 -2.81
CA GLU A 145 19.99 17.28 -3.23
C GLU A 145 20.36 16.34 -2.06
N ASP A 146 19.61 16.30 -0.97
CA ASP A 146 19.89 15.34 0.11
C ASP A 146 18.93 14.15 0.10
N LEU A 147 19.48 12.92 -0.08
CA LEU A 147 18.72 11.66 0.02
C LEU A 147 18.89 11.07 1.44
N LYS A 148 17.77 10.84 2.13
CA LYS A 148 17.75 10.02 3.34
C LYS A 148 17.46 8.56 2.95
N ILE A 149 18.44 7.68 3.21
CA ILE A 149 18.28 6.24 2.99
C ILE A 149 18.10 5.57 4.35
N THR A 150 16.99 4.87 4.53
CA THR A 150 16.70 4.12 5.75
C THR A 150 16.45 2.67 5.37
N PRO A 151 17.18 1.70 5.98
CA PRO A 151 16.92 0.28 5.74
C PRO A 151 15.50 -0.11 6.14
N ARG A 152 14.91 -1.05 5.41
CA ARG A 152 13.66 -1.70 5.82
C ARG A 152 13.99 -2.73 6.89
N GLN A 153 13.21 -2.74 7.95
CA GLN A 153 13.36 -3.75 9.00
C GLN A 153 13.07 -5.14 8.43
N GLN A 154 13.90 -6.11 8.79
CA GLN A 154 13.70 -7.52 8.48
C GLN A 154 13.53 -8.28 9.79
N HIS A 155 12.61 -9.22 9.83
CA HIS A 155 12.45 -10.15 10.94
C HIS A 155 13.29 -11.40 10.67
N GLN A 156 13.71 -12.06 11.73
CA GLN A 156 14.54 -13.24 11.63
C GLN A 156 13.75 -14.46 11.14
N PHE A 157 12.50 -14.58 11.59
CA PHE A 157 11.63 -15.71 11.30
C PHE A 157 10.35 -15.29 10.60
N HIS A 158 9.72 -16.22 9.88
CA HIS A 158 8.57 -15.99 9.05
C HIS A 158 7.49 -17.05 9.27
N ALA A 159 6.28 -16.64 9.54
CA ALA A 159 5.08 -17.48 9.57
C ALA A 159 4.21 -17.20 8.35
N PHE A 160 3.54 -18.20 7.81
CA PHE A 160 2.60 -18.04 6.71
C PHE A 160 1.23 -18.60 7.04
N THR A 161 0.17 -17.90 6.62
CA THR A 161 -1.22 -18.35 6.63
C THR A 161 -1.89 -17.97 5.31
N LEU A 162 -2.51 -18.94 4.64
CA LEU A 162 -3.40 -18.69 3.49
C LEU A 162 -4.84 -18.78 3.96
N THR A 163 -5.66 -17.78 3.65
CA THR A 163 -7.04 -17.70 4.12
C THR A 163 -8.03 -17.27 3.04
N ALA A 164 -9.30 -17.68 3.20
CA ALA A 164 -10.46 -17.11 2.55
C ALA A 164 -11.43 -16.49 3.59
N SER A 165 -10.98 -16.32 4.83
CA SER A 165 -11.74 -15.80 5.97
C SER A 165 -11.02 -14.63 6.61
N ASP A 166 -11.79 -13.69 7.12
CA ASP A 166 -11.29 -12.58 7.94
C ASP A 166 -11.03 -12.96 9.39
N THR A 167 -11.45 -14.16 9.81
CA THR A 167 -11.29 -14.64 11.18
C THR A 167 -10.17 -15.67 11.27
N LEU A 168 -9.10 -15.27 11.94
CA LEU A 168 -7.95 -16.11 12.26
C LEU A 168 -7.85 -16.27 13.77
N GLU A 169 -7.83 -17.53 14.25
CA GLU A 169 -7.86 -17.81 15.68
C GLU A 169 -6.63 -17.27 16.40
N HIS A 170 -6.88 -16.49 17.45
CA HIS A 170 -5.87 -15.90 18.33
C HIS A 170 -4.74 -15.13 17.61
N LEU A 171 -4.96 -14.65 16.38
CA LEU A 171 -3.94 -13.92 15.64
C LEU A 171 -3.39 -12.73 16.44
N ASP A 172 -4.26 -11.96 17.11
CA ASP A 172 -3.89 -10.81 17.95
C ASP A 172 -2.92 -11.20 19.08
N TYR A 173 -3.16 -12.34 19.69
CA TYR A 173 -2.28 -12.89 20.74
C TYR A 173 -0.94 -13.36 20.17
N LEU A 174 -0.97 -14.14 19.09
CA LEU A 174 0.23 -14.68 18.46
C LEU A 174 1.19 -13.59 17.98
N VAL A 175 0.67 -12.54 17.34
CA VAL A 175 1.51 -11.43 16.81
C VAL A 175 2.15 -10.59 17.92
N GLN A 176 1.51 -10.50 19.10
CA GLN A 176 2.05 -9.78 20.24
C GLN A 176 3.11 -10.61 21.00
N GLU A 177 2.87 -11.92 21.12
CA GLU A 177 3.78 -12.82 21.84
C GLU A 177 5.01 -13.23 21.02
N LEU A 178 4.97 -13.09 19.68
CA LEU A 178 6.06 -13.48 18.79
C LEU A 178 6.53 -12.27 17.94
N PRO A 179 7.06 -11.21 18.57
CA PRO A 179 7.49 -10.01 17.85
C PRO A 179 8.68 -10.25 16.91
N GLU A 180 9.44 -11.33 17.12
CA GLU A 180 10.56 -11.76 16.28
C GLU A 180 10.12 -12.43 14.96
N VAL A 181 8.83 -12.78 14.84
CA VAL A 181 8.25 -13.46 13.67
C VAL A 181 7.51 -12.46 12.78
N ALA A 182 7.80 -12.47 11.48
CA ALA A 182 6.98 -11.82 10.48
C ALA A 182 5.80 -12.71 10.10
N PHE A 183 4.59 -12.27 10.34
CA PHE A 183 3.36 -12.97 9.97
C PHE A 183 2.93 -12.55 8.56
N HIS A 184 2.97 -13.47 7.62
CA HIS A 184 2.49 -13.28 6.25
C HIS A 184 1.11 -13.92 6.11
N ILE A 185 0.09 -13.11 5.94
CA ILE A 185 -1.31 -13.53 5.82
C ILE A 185 -1.79 -13.22 4.41
N ALA A 186 -1.94 -14.26 3.59
CA ALA A 186 -2.44 -14.12 2.23
C ALA A 186 -3.93 -14.47 2.16
N ALA A 187 -4.75 -13.55 1.69
CA ALA A 187 -6.18 -13.74 1.49
C ALA A 187 -6.50 -13.85 -0.01
N LYS A 188 -7.29 -14.88 -0.39
CA LYS A 188 -7.80 -15.04 -1.78
C LYS A 188 -8.88 -14.02 -2.13
N THR A 189 -9.40 -13.31 -1.14
CA THR A 189 -10.50 -12.34 -1.27
C THR A 189 -10.09 -10.96 -0.77
N ASN A 190 -10.96 -9.98 -0.95
CA ASN A 190 -10.88 -8.75 -0.18
C ASN A 190 -11.00 -9.10 1.31
N VAL A 191 -10.27 -8.40 2.13
CA VAL A 191 -10.32 -8.54 3.58
C VAL A 191 -11.19 -7.44 4.20
N SER A 192 -11.76 -7.72 5.38
CA SER A 192 -12.54 -6.73 6.13
C SER A 192 -11.63 -5.73 6.85
N GLU A 193 -12.21 -4.61 7.29
CA GLU A 193 -11.52 -3.63 8.14
C GLU A 193 -10.94 -4.28 9.42
N TYR A 194 -11.56 -5.36 9.91
CA TYR A 194 -11.06 -6.10 11.07
C TYR A 194 -9.69 -6.72 10.76
N LEU A 195 -9.56 -7.48 9.68
CA LEU A 195 -8.28 -8.09 9.34
C LEU A 195 -7.27 -7.04 8.90
N GLU A 196 -7.68 -6.01 8.14
CA GLU A 196 -6.82 -4.87 7.79
C GLU A 196 -6.26 -4.14 9.03
N SER A 197 -7.00 -4.11 10.13
CA SER A 197 -6.56 -3.45 11.36
C SER A 197 -5.28 -4.04 11.95
N PHE A 198 -4.93 -5.26 11.59
CA PHE A 198 -3.68 -5.91 12.01
C PHE A 198 -2.42 -5.32 11.34
N ASN A 199 -2.56 -4.54 10.28
CA ASN A 199 -1.45 -3.75 9.71
C ASN A 199 -0.86 -2.72 10.69
N ARG A 200 -1.49 -2.50 11.85
CA ARG A 200 -0.91 -1.69 12.96
C ARG A 200 0.29 -2.36 13.63
N TYR A 201 0.43 -3.67 13.50
CA TYR A 201 1.57 -4.42 14.02
C TYR A 201 2.70 -4.45 12.99
N GLU A 202 3.91 -4.06 13.38
CA GLU A 202 5.07 -3.99 12.47
C GLU A 202 5.50 -5.36 11.91
N ASN A 203 5.15 -6.43 12.62
CA ASN A 203 5.45 -7.81 12.24
C ASN A 203 4.31 -8.50 11.46
N VAL A 204 3.22 -7.80 11.10
CA VAL A 204 2.13 -8.34 10.31
C VAL A 204 2.14 -7.79 8.88
N ASN A 205 1.92 -8.67 7.91
CA ASN A 205 1.87 -8.36 6.49
C ASN A 205 0.66 -9.05 5.86
N ILE A 206 -0.34 -8.27 5.46
CA ILE A 206 -1.58 -8.77 4.87
C ILE A 206 -1.53 -8.56 3.36
N TYR A 207 -1.73 -9.65 2.61
CA TYR A 207 -1.76 -9.70 1.15
C TYR A 207 -3.19 -9.96 0.72
N THR A 208 -3.80 -9.01 0.03
CA THR A 208 -5.21 -9.10 -0.36
C THR A 208 -5.36 -9.55 -1.82
N ASN A 209 -6.46 -10.26 -2.13
CA ASN A 209 -6.77 -10.69 -3.51
C ASN A 209 -5.64 -11.48 -4.18
N VAL A 210 -4.98 -12.36 -3.43
CA VAL A 210 -3.87 -13.16 -3.95
C VAL A 210 -4.41 -14.30 -4.80
N HIS A 211 -4.41 -14.13 -6.12
CA HIS A 211 -4.88 -15.13 -7.09
C HIS A 211 -3.74 -15.86 -7.82
N HIS A 212 -2.53 -15.36 -7.72
CA HIS A 212 -1.34 -15.90 -8.38
C HIS A 212 -0.67 -16.96 -7.51
N ASP A 213 -0.55 -18.17 -8.02
CA ASP A 213 0.05 -19.29 -7.27
C ASP A 213 1.54 -19.09 -6.99
N ASP A 214 2.27 -18.37 -7.83
CA ASP A 214 3.67 -18.03 -7.62
C ASP A 214 3.89 -17.18 -6.36
N ILE A 215 2.97 -16.25 -6.05
CA ILE A 215 3.04 -15.44 -4.82
C ILE A 215 2.84 -16.34 -3.59
N ILE A 216 1.87 -17.24 -3.65
CA ILE A 216 1.58 -18.17 -2.56
C ILE A 216 2.79 -19.09 -2.33
N GLU A 217 3.37 -19.61 -3.42
CA GLU A 217 4.54 -20.46 -3.35
C GLU A 217 5.75 -19.72 -2.76
N ASP A 218 6.02 -18.49 -3.21
CA ASP A 218 7.10 -17.66 -2.67
C ASP A 218 6.94 -17.40 -1.16
N LEU A 219 5.71 -17.13 -0.70
CA LEU A 219 5.43 -16.93 0.72
C LEU A 219 5.60 -18.23 1.52
N LEU A 220 5.11 -19.33 0.99
CA LEU A 220 5.22 -20.64 1.61
C LEU A 220 6.68 -21.12 1.70
N GLN A 221 7.47 -20.91 0.66
CA GLN A 221 8.91 -21.23 0.66
C GLN A 221 9.69 -20.38 1.66
N ARG A 222 9.38 -19.10 1.73
CA ARG A 222 10.01 -18.16 2.69
C ARG A 222 9.70 -18.49 4.14
N ALA A 223 8.48 -18.97 4.42
CA ALA A 223 8.04 -19.22 5.77
C ALA A 223 8.89 -20.30 6.43
N ASP A 224 9.20 -20.14 7.72
CA ASP A 224 9.82 -21.15 8.57
C ASP A 224 8.81 -22.18 9.04
N PHE A 225 7.56 -21.75 9.22
CA PHE A 225 6.44 -22.62 9.59
C PHE A 225 5.10 -22.07 9.04
N TYR A 226 4.08 -22.96 8.99
CA TYR A 226 2.74 -22.61 8.59
C TYR A 226 1.79 -22.53 9.80
N LEU A 227 0.92 -21.53 9.84
CA LEU A 227 -0.12 -21.39 10.85
C LEU A 227 -1.49 -21.74 10.24
N ASP A 228 -2.05 -22.86 10.66
CA ASP A 228 -3.38 -23.31 10.27
C ASP A 228 -4.41 -22.84 11.31
N ILE A 229 -4.72 -21.54 11.26
CA ILE A 229 -5.58 -20.82 12.21
C ILE A 229 -6.82 -20.22 11.57
N ASN A 230 -7.11 -20.56 10.33
CA ASN A 230 -8.23 -20.07 9.54
C ASN A 230 -9.52 -20.83 9.87
N ARG A 231 -10.62 -20.13 10.21
CA ARG A 231 -11.92 -20.72 10.60
C ARG A 231 -12.69 -21.40 9.47
N TRP A 232 -12.40 -21.08 8.23
CA TRP A 232 -13.10 -21.65 7.07
C TRP A 232 -12.30 -22.82 6.51
N GLY A 233 -12.85 -23.48 5.50
CA GLY A 233 -12.20 -24.63 4.90
C GLY A 233 -10.79 -24.34 4.38
N GLU A 234 -9.99 -25.38 4.25
CA GLU A 234 -8.65 -25.32 3.69
C GLU A 234 -8.64 -24.68 2.30
N VAL A 235 -7.76 -23.73 2.07
CA VAL A 235 -7.63 -23.04 0.79
C VAL A 235 -6.50 -23.68 -0.02
N ASP A 236 -6.77 -24.06 -1.27
CA ASP A 236 -5.78 -24.55 -2.26
C ASP A 236 -4.91 -25.71 -1.75
N ASN A 237 -5.42 -26.56 -0.87
CA ASN A 237 -4.68 -27.65 -0.21
C ASN A 237 -3.36 -27.20 0.42
N ILE A 238 -3.35 -25.99 1.01
CA ILE A 238 -2.13 -25.34 1.48
C ILE A 238 -1.42 -26.11 2.59
N VAL A 239 -2.16 -26.79 3.47
CA VAL A 239 -1.59 -27.61 4.54
C VAL A 239 -0.81 -28.79 3.95
N GLU A 240 -1.37 -29.48 2.91
CA GLU A 240 -0.65 -30.54 2.21
C GLU A 240 0.60 -30.03 1.50
N ARG A 241 0.50 -28.87 0.86
CA ARG A 241 1.65 -28.21 0.19
C ARG A 241 2.75 -27.86 1.18
N ALA A 242 2.39 -27.32 2.35
CA ALA A 242 3.33 -27.00 3.42
C ALA A 242 4.06 -28.24 3.95
N LEU A 243 3.31 -29.34 4.20
CA LEU A 243 3.90 -30.62 4.62
C LEU A 243 4.82 -31.21 3.55
N ALA A 244 4.43 -31.13 2.27
CA ALA A 244 5.22 -31.67 1.16
C ALA A 244 6.61 -31.04 1.03
N ILE A 245 6.79 -29.82 1.52
CA ILE A 245 8.08 -29.11 1.54
C ILE A 245 8.72 -29.08 2.95
N GLY A 246 8.22 -29.91 3.87
CA GLY A 246 8.81 -30.10 5.20
C GLY A 246 8.57 -28.96 6.19
N LYS A 247 7.52 -28.15 6.01
CA LYS A 247 7.18 -27.11 6.99
C LYS A 247 6.48 -27.70 8.21
N SER A 248 6.88 -27.29 9.40
CA SER A 248 6.13 -27.52 10.63
C SER A 248 4.81 -26.74 10.58
N ILE A 249 3.73 -27.35 11.05
CA ILE A 249 2.41 -26.72 11.06
C ILE A 249 1.90 -26.63 12.48
N PHE A 250 1.40 -25.46 12.88
CA PHE A 250 0.77 -25.23 14.17
C PHE A 250 -0.69 -24.86 13.94
N ALA A 251 -1.61 -25.56 14.62
CA ALA A 251 -3.04 -25.41 14.45
C ALA A 251 -3.76 -25.44 15.79
N PHE A 252 -4.93 -24.78 15.88
CA PHE A 252 -5.88 -24.99 16.97
C PHE A 252 -6.85 -26.11 16.63
N ASP A 253 -7.30 -26.87 17.65
CA ASP A 253 -8.20 -28.03 17.54
C ASP A 253 -9.53 -27.67 16.88
N THR A 254 -10.00 -26.43 17.01
CA THR A 254 -11.25 -25.91 16.45
C THR A 254 -11.19 -25.59 14.96
N VAL A 255 -9.99 -25.47 14.39
CA VAL A 255 -9.79 -24.99 13.01
C VAL A 255 -8.80 -25.82 12.20
N VAL A 256 -8.19 -26.86 12.79
CA VAL A 256 -7.24 -27.72 12.08
C VAL A 256 -7.88 -28.38 10.86
N HIS A 257 -7.27 -28.20 9.69
CA HIS A 257 -7.79 -28.75 8.44
C HIS A 257 -7.31 -30.17 8.17
N ARG A 258 -6.11 -30.51 8.63
CA ARG A 258 -5.53 -31.87 8.48
C ARG A 258 -4.76 -32.29 9.72
N THR A 259 -4.87 -33.56 10.07
CA THR A 259 -4.03 -34.20 11.10
C THR A 259 -3.07 -35.15 10.42
N ALA A 260 -1.77 -34.85 10.50
CA ALA A 260 -0.69 -35.65 9.91
C ALA A 260 0.59 -35.49 10.74
N GLU A 261 1.60 -36.30 10.46
CA GLU A 261 2.95 -36.03 10.96
C GLU A 261 3.44 -34.65 10.50
N GLY A 262 4.02 -33.87 11.40
CA GLY A 262 4.39 -32.47 11.15
C GLY A 262 3.32 -31.44 11.50
N VAL A 263 2.10 -31.87 11.89
CA VAL A 263 1.05 -30.97 12.38
C VAL A 263 0.94 -31.08 13.89
N GLN A 264 1.18 -29.97 14.58
CA GLN A 264 1.00 -29.85 16.02
C GLN A 264 -0.33 -29.15 16.32
N VAL A 265 -1.20 -29.81 17.08
CA VAL A 265 -2.55 -29.34 17.38
C VAL A 265 -2.65 -28.96 18.84
N PHE A 266 -3.16 -27.75 19.10
CA PHE A 266 -3.32 -27.18 20.44
C PHE A 266 -4.80 -26.90 20.72
N SER A 267 -5.20 -27.02 21.99
CA SER A 267 -6.53 -26.55 22.37
C SER A 267 -6.65 -25.03 22.19
N LEU A 268 -7.81 -24.58 21.76
CA LEU A 268 -8.07 -23.14 21.61
C LEU A 268 -7.85 -22.38 22.93
N GLU A 269 -8.08 -23.02 24.08
CA GLU A 269 -7.88 -22.42 25.41
C GLU A 269 -6.41 -22.42 25.84
N ASP A 270 -5.53 -23.11 25.10
CA ASP A 270 -4.13 -23.35 25.49
C ASP A 270 -3.14 -22.69 24.49
N LYS A 271 -3.44 -21.48 24.12
CA LYS A 271 -2.67 -20.69 23.14
C LYS A 271 -1.22 -20.41 23.58
N GLU A 272 -0.98 -20.40 24.90
CA GLU A 272 0.34 -20.24 25.49
C GLU A 272 1.28 -21.40 25.11
N ASN A 273 0.74 -22.64 25.10
CA ASN A 273 1.53 -23.81 24.70
C ASN A 273 1.85 -23.80 23.20
N MET A 274 0.96 -23.25 22.33
CA MET A 274 1.30 -23.04 20.94
C MET A 274 2.48 -22.07 20.79
N VAL A 275 2.46 -20.94 21.50
CA VAL A 275 3.58 -19.96 21.48
C VAL A 275 4.89 -20.61 21.96
N MET A 276 4.84 -21.40 23.02
CA MET A 276 6.02 -22.12 23.52
C MET A 276 6.57 -23.10 22.48
N ALA A 277 5.70 -23.90 21.86
CA ALA A 277 6.10 -24.85 20.81
C ALA A 277 6.67 -24.17 19.57
N ILE A 278 6.14 -23.00 19.20
CA ILE A 278 6.72 -22.18 18.12
C ILE A 278 8.11 -21.71 18.52
N ARG A 279 8.31 -21.16 19.71
CA ARG A 279 9.64 -20.71 20.20
C ARG A 279 10.65 -21.85 20.22
N ASP A 280 10.26 -23.02 20.70
CA ASP A 280 11.13 -24.22 20.68
C ASP A 280 11.55 -24.59 19.23
N GLN A 281 10.65 -24.43 18.27
CA GLN A 281 10.95 -24.65 16.86
C GLN A 281 11.92 -23.60 16.31
N LEU A 282 11.72 -22.32 16.68
CA LEU A 282 12.60 -21.22 16.24
C LEU A 282 14.01 -21.37 16.80
N GLU A 283 14.16 -21.83 18.04
CA GLU A 283 15.48 -22.12 18.66
C GLU A 283 16.22 -23.22 17.90
N LYS A 284 15.52 -24.28 17.46
CA LYS A 284 16.11 -25.34 16.63
C LYS A 284 16.57 -24.82 15.26
N ILE A 285 15.77 -23.95 14.63
CA ILE A 285 16.14 -23.33 13.36
C ILE A 285 17.40 -22.47 13.54
N ASP A 286 17.46 -21.65 14.58
CA ASP A 286 18.59 -20.75 14.87
C ASP A 286 19.87 -21.53 15.22
N SER A 287 19.77 -22.65 15.94
CA SER A 287 20.89 -23.51 16.29
C SER A 287 21.41 -24.36 15.12
N GLY A 288 20.68 -24.41 14.01
CA GLY A 288 21.04 -25.21 12.83
C GLY A 288 20.84 -26.72 13.03
N GLU A 289 20.11 -27.14 14.06
CA GLU A 289 19.68 -28.53 14.27
C GLU A 289 18.59 -28.86 13.23
N LYS A 290 19.00 -29.54 12.16
CA LYS A 290 18.07 -30.14 11.19
C LYS A 290 17.65 -31.51 11.71
N GLU A 291 16.35 -31.76 11.88
CA GLU A 291 15.80 -33.11 11.98
C GLU A 291 16.01 -33.92 10.71
#